data_e3020d7e8c55f7dae7bba2972fa2386e
#
_entry.id   e3020d7e8c55f7dae7bba2972fa2386e
#
_cell.length_a   1.000
_cell.length_b   1.000
_cell.length_c   1.000
_cell.angle_alpha   90.00
_cell.angle_beta   90.00
_cell.angle_gamma   90.00
#
_symmetry.space_group_name_H-M   'P 1'
#
loop_
_entity.id
_entity.type
_entity.pdbx_description
1 polymer ?
#
loop_
_entity_poly.entity_id
_entity_poly.type
_entity_poly.pdbx_seq_one_letter_code
_entity_poly.pdbx_strand_id
1 'polypeptide(L)'
;MNSKKVFLWNMTREEAEISVKEADFVVLPTGSIEQHSIHLPVSTDSIRAEELTSYLVKHSGDLKMVMLPTLYYGESLHHMHFGGTISLTEDTYVQVIKDIAWSVKQQGGQRLLIVNYHGGNIAPIQLARMQIERDIGLKVYFVGWTSFAKDLVKEWFPDVPYGHSGFYETSMIMHFNPELVVKEKMRKQEHRYDRERPERPLTRGTGAAYFDEQYPTGGIGDPTLSKAELAEKIIPDVTELIVKALKEDMKYE
;
A
#
# COMPACT_ATOMS: atom_id res chain seq x y z
N MET A 1 -29.88 13.99 -0.04
CA MET A 1 -29.40 12.60 0.00
C MET A 1 -28.26 12.54 1.01
N ASN A 2 -28.41 11.79 2.10
CA ASN A 2 -27.28 11.58 3.03
C ASN A 2 -26.17 10.89 2.26
N SER A 3 -25.02 11.54 2.11
CA SER A 3 -23.83 10.90 1.54
C SER A 3 -23.53 9.69 2.42
N LYS A 4 -23.60 8.48 1.84
CA LYS A 4 -23.36 7.23 2.56
C LYS A 4 -21.96 7.33 3.18
N LYS A 5 -21.86 7.27 4.51
CA LYS A 5 -20.56 7.26 5.18
C LYS A 5 -19.83 6.01 4.75
N VAL A 6 -18.57 6.16 4.30
CA VAL A 6 -17.72 5.04 3.87
C VAL A 6 -16.57 4.77 4.85
N PHE A 7 -16.34 5.67 5.80
CA PHE A 7 -15.28 5.57 6.80
C PHE A 7 -15.85 5.08 8.13
N LEU A 8 -15.43 3.91 8.60
CA LEU A 8 -15.95 3.27 9.80
C LEU A 8 -15.84 4.18 11.03
N TRP A 9 -14.74 4.90 11.17
CA TRP A 9 -14.47 5.78 12.33
C TRP A 9 -15.37 7.04 12.38
N ASN A 10 -16.11 7.32 11.33
CA ASN A 10 -17.08 8.41 11.28
C ASN A 10 -18.52 7.92 11.52
N MET A 11 -18.70 6.65 11.87
CA MET A 11 -20.00 6.02 12.08
C MET A 11 -20.31 5.88 13.57
N THR A 12 -21.58 6.00 13.91
CA THR A 12 -22.07 5.52 15.20
C THR A 12 -22.03 4.00 15.25
N ARG A 13 -22.17 3.41 16.45
CA ARG A 13 -22.22 1.95 16.61
C ARG A 13 -23.26 1.29 15.68
N GLU A 14 -24.45 1.84 15.60
CA GLU A 14 -25.56 1.29 14.78
C GLU A 14 -25.28 1.41 13.29
N GLU A 15 -24.76 2.55 12.85
CA GLU A 15 -24.35 2.75 11.45
C GLU A 15 -23.21 1.80 11.06
N ALA A 16 -22.22 1.60 11.93
CA ALA A 16 -21.10 0.69 11.70
C ALA A 16 -21.56 -0.78 11.59
N GLU A 17 -22.45 -1.21 12.50
CA GLU A 17 -23.01 -2.57 12.48
C GLU A 17 -23.72 -2.89 11.16
N ILE A 18 -24.57 -1.97 10.71
CA ILE A 18 -25.28 -2.13 9.42
C ILE A 18 -24.29 -2.11 8.27
N SER A 19 -23.38 -1.14 8.26
CA SER A 19 -22.45 -0.95 7.16
C SER A 19 -21.49 -2.12 6.97
N VAL A 20 -20.96 -2.70 8.06
CA VAL A 20 -20.09 -3.88 7.98
C VAL A 20 -20.84 -5.11 7.46
N LYS A 21 -22.10 -5.35 7.90
CA LYS A 21 -22.91 -6.47 7.44
C LYS A 21 -23.30 -6.37 5.96
N GLU A 22 -23.56 -5.15 5.48
CA GLU A 22 -24.02 -4.92 4.10
C GLU A 22 -22.88 -4.67 3.10
N ALA A 23 -21.64 -4.51 3.58
CA ALA A 23 -20.50 -4.25 2.71
C ALA A 23 -20.17 -5.46 1.83
N ASP A 24 -19.93 -5.21 0.55
CA ASP A 24 -19.26 -6.19 -0.31
C ASP A 24 -17.83 -6.42 0.15
N PHE A 25 -17.17 -5.35 0.62
CA PHE A 25 -15.82 -5.39 1.19
C PHE A 25 -15.69 -4.48 2.40
N VAL A 26 -15.15 -5.01 3.50
CA VAL A 26 -14.53 -4.21 4.55
C VAL A 26 -13.08 -4.02 4.15
N VAL A 27 -12.62 -2.77 4.02
CA VAL A 27 -11.34 -2.41 3.39
C VAL A 27 -10.32 -2.01 4.44
N LEU A 28 -9.18 -2.68 4.49
CA LEU A 28 -8.05 -2.37 5.37
C LEU A 28 -6.89 -1.79 4.54
N PRO A 29 -6.64 -0.48 4.58
CA PRO A 29 -5.43 0.08 4.00
C PRO A 29 -4.22 -0.25 4.87
N THR A 30 -3.08 -0.58 4.24
CA THR A 30 -1.83 -0.89 4.94
C THR A 30 -0.66 -0.12 4.34
N GLY A 31 0.02 0.65 5.18
CA GLY A 31 1.22 1.41 4.84
C GLY A 31 2.44 0.94 5.62
N SER A 32 3.37 1.86 5.83
CA SER A 32 4.53 1.70 6.70
C SER A 32 5.01 3.05 7.23
N ILE A 33 5.77 3.03 8.31
CA ILE A 33 6.60 4.13 8.78
C ILE A 33 8.05 3.73 8.52
N GLU A 34 8.58 4.16 7.39
CA GLU A 34 9.94 3.80 6.97
C GLU A 34 10.65 4.95 6.24
N GLN A 35 11.96 4.86 6.17
CA GLN A 35 12.74 5.83 5.42
C GLN A 35 12.30 5.89 3.95
N HIS A 36 12.21 7.10 3.41
CA HIS A 36 11.93 7.37 1.99
C HIS A 36 12.94 8.37 1.44
N SER A 37 14.24 7.96 1.45
CA SER A 37 15.36 8.82 1.10
C SER A 37 15.40 10.09 1.98
N ILE A 38 15.90 11.20 1.46
CA ILE A 38 16.10 12.43 2.23
C ILE A 38 15.11 13.55 1.88
N HIS A 39 14.16 13.29 0.98
CA HIS A 39 13.23 14.28 0.43
C HIS A 39 11.76 13.99 0.71
N LEU A 40 11.41 12.77 1.12
CA LEU A 40 10.05 12.37 1.47
C LEU A 40 9.90 12.08 2.97
N PRO A 41 8.69 12.22 3.53
CA PRO A 41 8.43 11.87 4.91
C PRO A 41 8.46 10.35 5.13
N VAL A 42 8.80 9.94 6.34
CA VAL A 42 8.79 8.51 6.72
C VAL A 42 7.39 7.87 6.68
N SER A 43 6.35 8.67 6.61
CA SER A 43 4.95 8.24 6.49
C SER A 43 4.45 8.13 5.04
N THR A 44 5.32 8.19 4.05
CA THR A 44 4.97 8.18 2.62
C THR A 44 3.98 7.07 2.25
N ASP A 45 4.26 5.84 2.66
CA ASP A 45 3.37 4.70 2.37
C ASP A 45 2.03 4.81 3.08
N SER A 46 2.03 5.29 4.33
CA SER A 46 0.81 5.43 5.13
C SER A 46 -0.07 6.58 4.63
N ILE A 47 0.52 7.69 4.18
CA ILE A 47 -0.20 8.78 3.50
C ILE A 47 -0.85 8.24 2.23
N ARG A 48 -0.09 7.55 1.39
CA ARG A 48 -0.62 6.93 0.16
C ARG A 48 -1.72 5.91 0.46
N ALA A 49 -1.54 5.10 1.50
CA ALA A 49 -2.53 4.12 1.92
C ALA A 49 -3.85 4.77 2.30
N GLU A 50 -3.82 5.84 3.07
CA GLU A 50 -5.01 6.57 3.50
C GLU A 50 -5.69 7.29 2.34
N GLU A 51 -4.96 8.10 1.59
CA GLU A 51 -5.51 8.96 0.55
C GLU A 51 -6.03 8.16 -0.65
N LEU A 52 -5.22 7.24 -1.18
CA LEU A 52 -5.58 6.46 -2.35
C LEU A 52 -6.71 5.45 -2.06
N THR A 53 -6.70 4.83 -0.87
CA THR A 53 -7.83 3.95 -0.50
C THR A 53 -9.08 4.76 -0.20
N SER A 54 -8.97 5.96 0.38
CA SER A 54 -10.10 6.88 0.54
C SER A 54 -10.72 7.25 -0.81
N TYR A 55 -9.90 7.46 -1.84
CA TYR A 55 -10.39 7.68 -3.19
C TYR A 55 -11.09 6.42 -3.74
N LEU A 56 -10.47 5.26 -3.63
CA LEU A 56 -11.03 3.98 -4.07
C LEU A 56 -12.43 3.72 -3.49
N VAL A 57 -12.60 3.83 -2.17
CA VAL A 57 -13.90 3.53 -1.54
C VAL A 57 -14.99 4.55 -1.88
N LYS A 58 -14.61 5.81 -2.16
CA LYS A 58 -15.54 6.84 -2.62
C LYS A 58 -15.96 6.67 -4.09
N HIS A 59 -15.13 6.02 -4.90
CA HIS A 59 -15.32 5.85 -6.34
C HIS A 59 -15.47 4.37 -6.77
N SER A 60 -15.89 3.51 -5.85
CA SER A 60 -16.08 2.07 -6.07
C SER A 60 -17.31 1.71 -6.93
N GLY A 61 -18.04 2.70 -7.40
CA GLY A 61 -19.26 2.51 -8.19
C GLY A 61 -20.39 1.87 -7.40
N ASP A 62 -20.85 0.71 -7.82
CA ASP A 62 -21.91 -0.07 -7.18
C ASP A 62 -21.41 -1.01 -6.07
N LEU A 63 -20.09 -1.21 -5.92
CA LEU A 63 -19.54 -1.96 -4.79
C LEU A 63 -19.72 -1.18 -3.49
N LYS A 64 -20.31 -1.85 -2.50
CA LYS A 64 -20.44 -1.30 -1.14
C LYS A 64 -19.16 -1.55 -0.36
N MET A 65 -18.40 -0.50 -0.10
CA MET A 65 -17.15 -0.58 0.64
C MET A 65 -17.21 0.22 1.94
N VAL A 66 -16.63 -0.33 3.01
CA VAL A 66 -16.42 0.34 4.30
C VAL A 66 -14.95 0.29 4.64
N MET A 67 -14.31 1.45 4.78
CA MET A 67 -12.89 1.57 5.07
C MET A 67 -12.63 1.58 6.57
N LEU A 68 -11.74 0.72 7.02
CA LEU A 68 -11.15 0.73 8.36
C LEU A 68 -10.06 1.81 8.45
N PRO A 69 -9.70 2.26 9.67
CA PRO A 69 -8.51 3.08 9.86
C PRO A 69 -7.27 2.43 9.25
N THR A 70 -6.41 3.23 8.65
CA THR A 70 -5.17 2.76 8.03
C THR A 70 -4.23 2.14 9.06
N LEU A 71 -3.67 0.97 8.75
CA LEU A 71 -2.58 0.38 9.53
C LEU A 71 -1.26 1.05 9.12
N TYR A 72 -0.84 2.01 9.95
CA TYR A 72 0.33 2.85 9.68
C TYR A 72 1.66 2.13 9.85
N TYR A 73 1.75 1.17 10.78
CA TYR A 73 2.98 0.41 11.03
C TYR A 73 2.96 -0.88 10.23
N GLY A 74 4.00 -1.05 9.39
CA GLY A 74 4.23 -2.23 8.55
C GLY A 74 5.41 -3.07 9.01
N GLU A 75 5.75 -4.07 8.20
CA GLU A 75 7.00 -4.82 8.28
C GLU A 75 8.04 -4.11 7.41
N SER A 76 9.08 -3.51 8.03
CA SER A 76 10.13 -2.72 7.37
C SER A 76 11.51 -3.00 7.97
N LEU A 77 11.76 -4.23 8.44
CA LEU A 77 13.00 -4.63 9.07
C LEU A 77 14.21 -4.40 8.15
N HIS A 78 14.03 -4.54 6.84
CA HIS A 78 15.06 -4.27 5.84
C HIS A 78 15.48 -2.79 5.73
N HIS A 79 14.70 -1.86 6.30
CA HIS A 79 15.01 -0.43 6.37
C HIS A 79 15.57 0.03 7.72
N MET A 80 15.79 -0.89 8.69
CA MET A 80 16.16 -0.53 10.08
C MET A 80 17.54 0.12 10.24
N HIS A 81 18.42 0.04 9.24
CA HIS A 81 19.69 0.77 9.26
C HIS A 81 19.54 2.28 9.01
N PHE A 82 18.36 2.71 8.53
CA PHE A 82 18.07 4.13 8.36
C PHE A 82 17.27 4.68 9.55
N GLY A 83 17.59 5.90 9.97
CA GLY A 83 16.81 6.59 11.00
C GLY A 83 15.37 6.85 10.59
N GLY A 84 14.46 6.85 11.57
CA GLY A 84 13.04 7.17 11.40
C GLY A 84 12.15 5.98 11.00
N THR A 85 12.71 4.82 10.70
CA THR A 85 11.93 3.60 10.45
C THR A 85 11.43 2.99 11.76
N ILE A 86 10.13 2.68 11.81
CA ILE A 86 9.47 1.98 12.93
C ILE A 86 8.78 0.74 12.35
N SER A 87 9.30 -0.43 12.62
CA SER A 87 8.82 -1.70 12.06
C SER A 87 8.14 -2.58 13.09
N LEU A 88 7.12 -3.30 12.69
CA LEU A 88 6.66 -4.50 13.38
C LEU A 88 7.48 -5.70 12.89
N THR A 89 7.58 -6.73 13.72
CA THR A 89 8.05 -8.04 13.24
C THR A 89 6.97 -8.70 12.38
N GLU A 90 7.36 -9.62 11.52
CA GLU A 90 6.45 -10.35 10.63
C GLU A 90 5.33 -11.03 11.43
N ASP A 91 5.68 -11.72 12.52
CA ASP A 91 4.70 -12.44 13.38
C ASP A 91 3.70 -11.48 14.02
N THR A 92 4.18 -10.33 14.53
CA THR A 92 3.30 -9.31 15.11
C THR A 92 2.38 -8.73 14.05
N TYR A 93 2.90 -8.41 12.86
CA TYR A 93 2.11 -7.86 11.77
C TYR A 93 1.02 -8.84 11.31
N VAL A 94 1.37 -10.13 11.12
CA VAL A 94 0.41 -11.19 10.82
C VAL A 94 -0.69 -11.26 11.88
N GLN A 95 -0.32 -11.21 13.17
CA GLN A 95 -1.30 -11.31 14.26
C GLN A 95 -2.24 -10.09 14.29
N VAL A 96 -1.74 -8.88 14.08
CA VAL A 96 -2.58 -7.66 14.00
C VAL A 96 -3.63 -7.80 12.89
N ILE A 97 -3.24 -8.25 11.69
CA ILE A 97 -4.18 -8.44 10.58
C ILE A 97 -5.22 -9.53 10.93
N LYS A 98 -4.81 -10.61 11.57
CA LYS A 98 -5.72 -11.69 11.99
C LYS A 98 -6.74 -11.23 13.03
N ASP A 99 -6.34 -10.41 13.99
CA ASP A 99 -7.23 -9.88 15.03
C ASP A 99 -8.26 -8.90 14.43
N ILE A 100 -7.83 -8.08 13.46
CA ILE A 100 -8.73 -7.20 12.69
C ILE A 100 -9.73 -8.07 11.89
N ALA A 101 -9.23 -9.07 11.17
CA ALA A 101 -10.07 -9.96 10.37
C ALA A 101 -11.09 -10.75 11.23
N TRP A 102 -10.66 -11.25 12.40
CA TRP A 102 -11.54 -11.88 13.36
C TRP A 102 -12.65 -10.91 13.79
N SER A 103 -12.30 -9.66 14.12
CA SER A 103 -13.25 -8.65 14.52
C SER A 103 -14.28 -8.34 13.42
N VAL A 104 -13.83 -8.21 12.17
CA VAL A 104 -14.70 -8.04 11.00
C VAL A 104 -15.67 -9.21 10.86
N LYS A 105 -15.18 -10.45 11.00
CA LYS A 105 -16.02 -11.66 10.94
C LYS A 105 -17.06 -11.71 12.04
N GLN A 106 -16.70 -11.36 13.27
CA GLN A 106 -17.63 -11.34 14.42
C GLN A 106 -18.76 -10.32 14.22
N GLN A 107 -18.51 -9.25 13.50
CA GLN A 107 -19.51 -8.22 13.18
C GLN A 107 -20.34 -8.55 11.92
N GLY A 108 -20.15 -9.72 11.32
CA GLY A 108 -20.93 -10.17 10.16
C GLY A 108 -20.35 -9.78 8.80
N GLY A 109 -19.15 -9.17 8.76
CA GLY A 109 -18.44 -8.93 7.51
C GLY A 109 -18.14 -10.23 6.77
N GLN A 110 -18.26 -10.21 5.44
CA GLN A 110 -18.10 -11.40 4.60
C GLN A 110 -16.76 -11.43 3.87
N ARG A 111 -16.20 -10.28 3.55
CA ARG A 111 -14.93 -10.13 2.81
C ARG A 111 -14.09 -9.02 3.43
N LEU A 112 -12.80 -9.29 3.60
CA LEU A 112 -11.79 -8.30 3.94
C LEU A 112 -10.95 -8.02 2.69
N LEU A 113 -10.89 -6.77 2.26
CA LEU A 113 -10.00 -6.30 1.20
C LEU A 113 -8.81 -5.59 1.84
N ILE A 114 -7.62 -6.15 1.71
CA ILE A 114 -6.37 -5.51 2.15
C ILE A 114 -5.76 -4.78 0.95
N VAL A 115 -5.65 -3.45 1.05
CA VAL A 115 -5.02 -2.62 0.02
C VAL A 115 -3.66 -2.18 0.53
N ASN A 116 -2.60 -2.70 -0.08
CA ASN A 116 -1.23 -2.54 0.41
C ASN A 116 -0.40 -1.56 -0.43
N TYR A 117 0.39 -0.74 0.27
CA TYR A 117 1.23 0.29 -0.34
C TYR A 117 2.72 0.12 -0.05
N HIS A 118 3.10 -0.89 0.74
CA HIS A 118 4.47 -1.16 1.15
C HIS A 118 4.93 -2.57 0.76
N GLY A 119 6.15 -2.66 0.19
CA GLY A 119 6.70 -3.92 -0.30
C GLY A 119 6.93 -4.98 0.78
N GLY A 120 7.44 -4.59 1.94
CA GLY A 120 7.71 -5.49 3.07
C GLY A 120 6.47 -6.21 3.60
N ASN A 121 5.32 -5.56 3.52
CA ASN A 121 4.06 -6.14 3.98
C ASN A 121 3.56 -7.33 3.14
N ILE A 122 4.07 -7.55 1.92
CA ILE A 122 3.50 -8.53 0.98
C ILE A 122 3.56 -9.95 1.55
N ALA A 123 4.73 -10.39 1.99
CA ALA A 123 4.91 -11.76 2.49
C ALA A 123 4.07 -12.03 3.75
N PRO A 124 4.12 -11.19 4.81
CA PRO A 124 3.28 -11.40 5.99
C PRO A 124 1.78 -11.27 5.70
N ILE A 125 1.33 -10.40 4.77
CA ILE A 125 -0.09 -10.35 4.36
C ILE A 125 -0.51 -11.66 3.70
N GLN A 126 0.29 -12.24 2.82
CA GLN A 126 -0.04 -13.51 2.19
C GLN A 126 -0.14 -14.65 3.21
N LEU A 127 0.75 -14.68 4.19
CA LEU A 127 0.68 -15.65 5.30
C LEU A 127 -0.59 -15.44 6.14
N ALA A 128 -0.87 -14.19 6.54
CA ALA A 128 -2.07 -13.84 7.30
C ALA A 128 -3.34 -14.25 6.55
N ARG A 129 -3.44 -13.97 5.25
CA ARG A 129 -4.55 -14.34 4.39
C ARG A 129 -4.84 -15.84 4.46
N MET A 130 -3.83 -16.70 4.25
CA MET A 130 -4.00 -18.14 4.30
C MET A 130 -4.51 -18.62 5.67
N GLN A 131 -3.99 -18.05 6.76
CA GLN A 131 -4.42 -18.39 8.12
C GLN A 131 -5.84 -17.89 8.41
N ILE A 132 -6.21 -16.69 7.98
CA ILE A 132 -7.54 -16.10 8.17
C ILE A 132 -8.60 -16.97 7.45
N GLU A 133 -8.37 -17.29 6.19
CA GLU A 133 -9.31 -18.11 5.42
C GLU A 133 -9.50 -19.50 6.04
N ARG A 134 -8.43 -20.13 6.51
CA ARG A 134 -8.46 -21.46 7.14
C ARG A 134 -9.08 -21.44 8.55
N ASP A 135 -8.66 -20.49 9.40
CA ASP A 135 -8.92 -20.56 10.85
C ASP A 135 -10.14 -19.72 11.26
N ILE A 136 -10.44 -18.63 10.52
CA ILE A 136 -11.52 -17.68 10.81
C ILE A 136 -12.69 -17.85 9.82
N GLY A 137 -12.44 -18.39 8.63
CA GLY A 137 -13.44 -18.54 7.58
C GLY A 137 -13.93 -17.20 7.02
N LEU A 138 -13.07 -16.18 7.00
CA LEU A 138 -13.33 -14.90 6.35
C LEU A 138 -12.58 -14.88 4.99
N LYS A 139 -13.27 -14.54 3.91
CA LYS A 139 -12.60 -14.37 2.61
C LYS A 139 -11.71 -13.13 2.62
N VAL A 140 -10.47 -13.26 2.14
CA VAL A 140 -9.50 -12.16 2.10
C VAL A 140 -9.02 -11.90 0.69
N TYR A 141 -9.29 -10.69 0.23
CA TYR A 141 -8.77 -10.15 -1.03
C TYR A 141 -7.53 -9.31 -0.74
N PHE A 142 -6.55 -9.39 -1.63
CA PHE A 142 -5.32 -8.62 -1.54
C PHE A 142 -5.08 -7.83 -2.82
N VAL A 143 -4.89 -6.53 -2.67
CA VAL A 143 -4.53 -5.61 -3.75
C VAL A 143 -3.24 -4.89 -3.39
N GLY A 144 -2.20 -5.08 -4.19
CA GLY A 144 -1.02 -4.23 -4.20
C GLY A 144 -1.26 -3.06 -5.14
N TRP A 145 -1.67 -1.90 -4.63
CA TRP A 145 -1.92 -0.70 -5.44
C TRP A 145 -0.74 -0.37 -6.35
N THR A 146 0.46 -0.46 -5.79
CA THR A 146 1.72 -0.17 -6.48
C THR A 146 1.92 -1.01 -7.74
N SER A 147 1.41 -2.25 -7.78
CA SER A 147 1.53 -3.12 -8.95
C SER A 147 0.72 -2.58 -10.13
N PHE A 148 -0.53 -2.18 -9.91
CA PHE A 148 -1.36 -1.55 -10.95
C PHE A 148 -0.76 -0.22 -11.42
N ALA A 149 -0.33 0.63 -10.48
CA ALA A 149 0.29 1.91 -10.81
C ALA A 149 1.59 1.76 -11.60
N LYS A 150 2.42 0.74 -11.28
CA LYS A 150 3.68 0.46 -11.97
C LYS A 150 3.48 0.17 -13.45
N ASP A 151 2.46 -0.61 -13.79
CA ASP A 151 2.21 -0.98 -15.18
C ASP A 151 1.79 0.25 -16.00
N LEU A 152 0.91 1.10 -15.47
CA LEU A 152 0.53 2.36 -16.09
C LEU A 152 1.70 3.34 -16.20
N VAL A 153 2.53 3.47 -15.15
CA VAL A 153 3.71 4.34 -15.20
C VAL A 153 4.68 3.87 -16.28
N LYS A 154 4.91 2.58 -16.40
CA LYS A 154 5.78 2.02 -17.46
C LYS A 154 5.23 2.26 -18.85
N GLU A 155 3.92 2.16 -19.02
CA GLU A 155 3.27 2.43 -20.29
C GLU A 155 3.41 3.90 -20.70
N TRP A 156 3.16 4.83 -19.75
CA TRP A 156 3.14 6.27 -20.05
C TRP A 156 4.53 6.92 -20.02
N PHE A 157 5.45 6.37 -19.26
CA PHE A 157 6.80 6.88 -19.04
C PHE A 157 7.84 5.74 -19.09
N PRO A 158 8.05 5.10 -20.25
CA PRO A 158 8.88 3.90 -20.38
C PRO A 158 10.33 4.10 -19.95
N ASP A 159 10.84 5.33 -20.08
CA ASP A 159 12.23 5.67 -19.74
C ASP A 159 12.41 6.13 -18.29
N VAL A 160 11.32 6.21 -17.50
CA VAL A 160 11.39 6.65 -16.11
C VAL A 160 11.52 5.45 -15.17
N PRO A 161 12.60 5.33 -14.39
CA PRO A 161 12.76 4.25 -13.45
C PRO A 161 11.67 4.26 -12.37
N TYR A 162 11.03 3.12 -12.16
CA TYR A 162 10.05 2.93 -11.09
C TYR A 162 10.74 2.34 -9.85
N GLY A 163 10.56 2.94 -8.68
CA GLY A 163 11.20 2.44 -7.47
C GLY A 163 10.84 3.22 -6.21
N HIS A 164 11.36 2.72 -5.10
CA HIS A 164 11.17 3.27 -3.75
C HIS A 164 11.68 4.71 -3.65
N SER A 165 10.89 5.62 -3.10
CA SER A 165 11.16 7.06 -3.02
C SER A 165 11.41 7.73 -4.39
N GLY A 166 11.01 7.08 -5.49
CA GLY A 166 11.27 7.54 -6.84
C GLY A 166 10.17 8.43 -7.40
N PHE A 167 10.12 8.49 -8.74
CA PHE A 167 9.20 9.31 -9.52
C PHE A 167 7.74 9.20 -9.05
N TYR A 168 7.22 7.97 -8.96
CA TYR A 168 5.81 7.74 -8.66
C TYR A 168 5.44 8.20 -7.24
N GLU A 169 6.16 7.72 -6.23
CA GLU A 169 5.84 8.01 -4.83
C GLU A 169 6.00 9.49 -4.51
N THR A 170 7.08 10.10 -5.02
CA THR A 170 7.28 11.55 -4.88
C THR A 170 6.15 12.34 -5.55
N SER A 171 5.68 11.92 -6.73
CA SER A 171 4.54 12.56 -7.40
C SER A 171 3.26 12.49 -6.56
N MET A 172 3.00 11.35 -5.89
CA MET A 172 1.83 11.21 -5.02
C MET A 172 1.92 12.14 -3.80
N ILE A 173 3.08 12.21 -3.14
CA ILE A 173 3.23 13.12 -1.99
C ILE A 173 3.21 14.59 -2.43
N MET A 174 3.76 14.93 -3.58
CA MET A 174 3.64 16.28 -4.16
C MET A 174 2.18 16.68 -4.41
N HIS A 175 1.31 15.71 -4.70
CA HIS A 175 -0.12 15.94 -4.92
C HIS A 175 -0.89 16.08 -3.59
N PHE A 176 -0.70 15.14 -2.65
CA PHE A 176 -1.48 15.11 -1.42
C PHE A 176 -0.98 16.08 -0.35
N ASN A 177 0.35 16.15 -0.17
CA ASN A 177 1.01 16.89 0.90
C ASN A 177 2.31 17.53 0.38
N PRO A 178 2.21 18.51 -0.54
CA PRO A 178 3.38 19.13 -1.17
C PRO A 178 4.35 19.79 -0.19
N GLU A 179 3.86 20.21 0.98
CA GLU A 179 4.64 20.80 2.07
C GLU A 179 5.57 19.80 2.77
N LEU A 180 5.31 18.48 2.63
CA LEU A 180 6.14 17.43 3.21
C LEU A 180 7.30 17.02 2.28
N VAL A 181 7.32 17.49 1.03
CA VAL A 181 8.39 17.21 0.07
C VAL A 181 9.50 18.24 0.18
N VAL A 182 10.70 17.81 0.56
CA VAL A 182 11.90 18.66 0.64
C VAL A 182 12.54 18.74 -0.76
N LYS A 183 11.99 19.62 -1.62
CA LYS A 183 12.34 19.68 -3.05
C LYS A 183 13.82 19.89 -3.31
N GLU A 184 14.49 20.70 -2.50
CA GLU A 184 15.93 21.00 -2.60
C GLU A 184 16.83 19.79 -2.31
N LYS A 185 16.27 18.73 -1.72
CA LYS A 185 16.96 17.46 -1.47
C LYS A 185 16.67 16.38 -2.51
N MET A 186 15.79 16.65 -3.47
CA MET A 186 15.50 15.72 -4.57
C MET A 186 16.73 15.57 -5.47
N ARG A 187 17.16 14.33 -5.68
CA ARG A 187 18.27 14.00 -6.59
C ARG A 187 18.11 12.59 -7.11
N LYS A 188 18.65 12.31 -8.29
CA LYS A 188 18.74 10.95 -8.82
C LYS A 188 19.41 10.06 -7.77
N GLN A 189 18.79 8.91 -7.52
CA GLN A 189 19.25 7.98 -6.49
C GLN A 189 20.44 7.16 -6.99
N GLU A 190 21.38 6.93 -6.08
CA GLU A 190 22.58 6.15 -6.36
C GLU A 190 22.32 4.67 -6.05
N HIS A 191 22.81 3.81 -6.93
CA HIS A 191 22.86 2.38 -6.71
C HIS A 191 24.31 1.94 -6.55
N ARG A 192 24.62 1.23 -5.46
CA ARG A 192 26.02 0.81 -5.17
C ARG A 192 26.63 -0.06 -6.28
N TYR A 193 25.80 -0.70 -7.07
CA TYR A 193 26.20 -1.67 -8.10
C TYR A 193 25.74 -1.24 -9.49
N ASP A 194 25.98 0.00 -9.88
CA ASP A 194 25.69 0.55 -11.24
C ASP A 194 26.49 -0.15 -12.37
N ARG A 195 27.29 -1.14 -12.04
CA ARG A 195 28.04 -1.96 -13.00
C ARG A 195 27.55 -3.39 -12.90
N GLU A 196 26.98 -3.88 -14.00
CA GLU A 196 26.65 -5.28 -14.31
C GLU A 196 26.59 -6.20 -13.09
N ARG A 197 25.41 -6.30 -12.46
CA ARG A 197 25.19 -7.33 -11.45
C ARG A 197 25.40 -8.67 -12.13
N PRO A 198 26.39 -9.49 -11.70
CA PRO A 198 26.34 -10.89 -12.07
C PRO A 198 24.98 -11.41 -11.58
N GLU A 199 24.25 -12.10 -12.46
CA GLU A 199 23.00 -12.76 -12.10
C GLU A 199 23.21 -13.46 -10.76
N ARG A 200 22.44 -13.08 -9.73
CA ARG A 200 22.58 -13.74 -8.44
C ARG A 200 22.31 -15.22 -8.65
N PRO A 201 23.24 -16.11 -8.29
CA PRO A 201 22.98 -17.54 -8.39
C PRO A 201 21.66 -17.82 -7.67
N LEU A 202 20.77 -18.59 -8.31
CA LEU A 202 19.46 -19.00 -7.73
C LEU A 202 19.60 -19.67 -6.35
N THR A 203 20.80 -20.14 -6.03
CA THR A 203 21.16 -20.78 -4.75
C THR A 203 21.52 -19.80 -3.62
N ARG A 204 21.75 -18.53 -3.89
CA ARG A 204 21.81 -17.53 -2.83
C ARG A 204 20.37 -17.18 -2.46
N GLY A 205 19.90 -17.76 -1.36
CA GLY A 205 18.70 -17.28 -0.70
C GLY A 205 18.78 -15.75 -0.63
N THR A 206 17.69 -15.09 -0.93
CA THR A 206 17.51 -13.66 -0.68
C THR A 206 17.48 -13.47 0.83
N GLY A 207 18.59 -13.76 1.52
CA GLY A 207 18.76 -13.36 2.91
C GLY A 207 18.42 -11.88 3.00
N ALA A 208 17.77 -11.45 4.06
CA ALA A 208 17.39 -10.08 4.32
C ALA A 208 18.62 -9.17 4.20
N ALA A 209 18.94 -8.76 2.96
CA ALA A 209 19.90 -7.70 2.76
C ALA A 209 19.26 -6.42 3.19
N TYR A 210 19.90 -5.71 4.09
CA TYR A 210 19.44 -4.38 4.46
C TYR A 210 19.48 -3.47 3.23
N PHE A 211 18.51 -2.58 3.16
CA PHE A 211 18.27 -1.75 1.97
C PHE A 211 19.46 -0.84 1.65
N ASP A 212 20.15 -0.33 2.68
CA ASP A 212 21.33 0.52 2.57
C ASP A 212 22.55 -0.18 1.93
N GLU A 213 22.60 -1.51 1.98
CA GLU A 213 23.68 -2.27 1.32
C GLU A 213 23.64 -2.09 -0.21
N GLN A 214 22.47 -1.90 -0.79
CA GLN A 214 22.28 -1.73 -2.22
C GLN A 214 21.99 -0.26 -2.60
N TYR A 215 21.27 0.46 -1.77
CA TYR A 215 20.77 1.81 -2.00
C TYR A 215 21.18 2.74 -0.85
N PRO A 216 22.43 3.23 -0.86
CA PRO A 216 22.99 4.00 0.27
C PRO A 216 22.26 5.32 0.51
N THR A 217 21.55 5.85 -0.48
CA THR A 217 20.72 7.06 -0.35
C THR A 217 19.29 6.77 0.12
N GLY A 218 18.95 5.48 0.31
CA GLY A 218 17.62 5.06 0.73
C GLY A 218 16.54 5.15 -0.34
N GLY A 219 16.88 5.33 -1.62
CA GLY A 219 15.91 5.46 -2.70
C GLY A 219 16.31 4.74 -3.98
N ILE A 220 15.35 4.56 -4.88
CA ILE A 220 15.52 3.94 -6.20
C ILE A 220 14.92 4.85 -7.27
N GLY A 221 15.66 5.13 -8.33
CA GLY A 221 15.19 5.90 -9.47
C GLY A 221 15.53 7.38 -9.40
N ASP A 222 14.67 8.22 -9.98
CA ASP A 222 14.91 9.66 -10.10
C ASP A 222 13.67 10.47 -9.68
N PRO A 223 13.60 10.96 -8.44
CA PRO A 223 12.51 11.81 -7.98
C PRO A 223 12.49 13.20 -8.62
N THR A 224 13.59 13.65 -9.26
CA THR A 224 13.62 14.98 -9.89
C THR A 224 12.68 15.10 -11.10
N LEU A 225 12.25 13.95 -11.64
CA LEU A 225 11.29 13.84 -12.73
C LEU A 225 9.83 13.91 -12.25
N SER A 226 9.58 13.94 -10.94
CA SER A 226 8.25 13.82 -10.34
C SER A 226 7.37 15.03 -10.66
N LYS A 227 6.07 14.73 -10.84
CA LYS A 227 5.04 15.71 -11.20
C LYS A 227 3.76 15.42 -10.42
N ALA A 228 3.22 16.42 -9.71
CA ALA A 228 1.97 16.27 -8.95
C ALA A 228 0.79 15.90 -9.86
N GLU A 229 0.78 16.37 -11.10
CA GLU A 229 -0.26 16.13 -12.09
C GLU A 229 -0.38 14.66 -12.51
N LEU A 230 0.66 13.85 -12.28
CA LEU A 230 0.57 12.40 -12.48
C LEU A 230 -0.59 11.79 -11.67
N ALA A 231 -0.81 12.27 -10.46
CA ALA A 231 -1.84 11.76 -9.56
C ALA A 231 -3.25 11.95 -10.14
N GLU A 232 -3.52 13.09 -10.78
CA GLU A 232 -4.84 13.41 -11.35
C GLU A 232 -5.30 12.38 -12.39
N LYS A 233 -4.35 11.78 -13.09
CA LYS A 233 -4.62 10.75 -14.11
C LYS A 233 -4.54 9.34 -13.55
N ILE A 234 -3.48 9.04 -12.81
CA ILE A 234 -3.21 7.65 -12.41
C ILE A 234 -4.16 7.13 -11.33
N ILE A 235 -4.64 8.02 -10.43
CA ILE A 235 -5.53 7.61 -9.34
C ILE A 235 -6.88 7.10 -9.87
N PRO A 236 -7.59 7.81 -10.77
CA PRO A 236 -8.81 7.29 -11.38
C PRO A 236 -8.59 5.99 -12.14
N ASP A 237 -7.55 5.92 -12.98
CA ASP A 237 -7.29 4.77 -13.83
C ASP A 237 -6.96 3.51 -13.01
N VAL A 238 -6.11 3.62 -11.98
CA VAL A 238 -5.83 2.50 -11.07
C VAL A 238 -7.08 2.09 -10.30
N THR A 239 -7.88 3.06 -9.84
CA THR A 239 -9.15 2.79 -9.15
C THR A 239 -10.10 1.98 -10.04
N GLU A 240 -10.28 2.37 -11.29
CA GLU A 240 -11.13 1.65 -12.24
C GLU A 240 -10.64 0.21 -12.47
N LEU A 241 -9.33 0.02 -12.66
CA LEU A 241 -8.72 -1.29 -12.82
C LEU A 241 -8.96 -2.19 -11.59
N ILE A 242 -8.78 -1.67 -10.38
CA ILE A 242 -9.01 -2.41 -9.14
C ILE A 242 -10.50 -2.79 -9.01
N VAL A 243 -11.41 -1.83 -9.20
CA VAL A 243 -12.86 -2.10 -9.11
C VAL A 243 -13.30 -3.16 -10.13
N LYS A 244 -12.78 -3.07 -11.34
CA LYS A 244 -13.03 -4.07 -12.39
C LYS A 244 -12.53 -5.45 -11.97
N ALA A 245 -11.29 -5.56 -11.48
CA ALA A 245 -10.72 -6.82 -11.04
C ALA A 245 -11.51 -7.43 -9.87
N LEU A 246 -11.90 -6.65 -8.87
CA LEU A 246 -12.72 -7.12 -7.76
C LEU A 246 -14.08 -7.65 -8.21
N LYS A 247 -14.74 -6.97 -9.14
CA LYS A 247 -16.02 -7.43 -9.70
C LYS A 247 -15.87 -8.73 -10.51
N GLU A 248 -14.77 -8.89 -11.23
CA GLU A 248 -14.48 -10.14 -11.93
C GLU A 248 -14.26 -11.29 -10.96
N ASP A 249 -13.41 -11.09 -9.93
CA ASP A 249 -13.12 -12.13 -8.94
C ASP A 249 -14.37 -12.59 -8.17
N MET A 250 -15.29 -11.67 -7.85
CA MET A 250 -16.57 -12.00 -7.18
C MET A 250 -17.48 -12.91 -7.99
N LYS A 251 -17.33 -12.98 -9.32
CA LYS A 251 -18.14 -13.89 -10.16
C LYS A 251 -17.75 -15.37 -10.01
N TYR A 252 -16.58 -15.63 -9.47
CA TYR A 252 -16.04 -16.99 -9.28
C TYR A 252 -16.20 -17.51 -7.85
N GLU A 253 -16.92 -16.80 -7.01
CA GLU A 253 -17.32 -17.24 -5.68
C GLU A 253 -18.58 -18.09 -5.73
#